data_3fc9b663b1c897ab9b9a2902678c4d94
#
_entry.id   3fc9b663b1c897ab9b9a2902678c4d94
#
_cell.length_a   1.000
_cell.length_b   1.000
_cell.length_c   1.000
_cell.angle_alpha   90.00
_cell.angle_beta   90.00
_cell.angle_gamma   90.00
#
_symmetry.space_group_name_H-M   'P 1'
#
loop_
_entity.id
_entity.type
_entity.pdbx_description
1 polymer ?
#
loop_
_entity_poly.entity_id
_entity_poly.type
_entity_poly.pdbx_seq_one_letter_code
_entity_poly.pdbx_strand_id
1 'polypeptide(L)'
;AYFGDFGFAGFVITWYASSLVGGTMYWWFAARELRSRNIHGALRPRLFESARRLEGAWNFVWATNFAHTIWSARNSCSTVLVGVVLGPAAAGLFKIAMTFFDATGTPAQLLAKSFYPEVMRLDPRSKKPWQLGMKSALLAGGIGIVVALAVVIVGKPLISLVFGVKYLQAYDLIQIMLGAIIVSMLGFPQESLLLMSGKQRAFLTAQTLASIAYIVL
;
A
#
# COMPACT_ATOMS: atom_id res chain seq x y z
N ALA A 1 13.23 16.19 18.41
CA ALA A 1 13.26 15.02 19.31
C ALA A 1 14.69 14.55 19.57
N TYR A 2 15.64 14.74 18.64
CA TYR A 2 17.05 14.30 18.80
C TYR A 2 17.87 15.21 19.72
N PHE A 3 17.43 16.45 19.95
CA PHE A 3 18.13 17.48 20.74
C PHE A 3 17.55 17.70 22.15
N GLY A 4 16.55 16.96 22.54
CA GLY A 4 15.99 17.03 23.90
C GLY A 4 15.78 15.63 24.43
N ASP A 5 16.07 15.44 25.72
CA ASP A 5 15.91 14.18 26.47
C ASP A 5 14.44 13.73 26.60
N PHE A 6 13.62 13.93 25.57
CA PHE A 6 12.19 13.59 25.58
C PHE A 6 11.91 12.10 25.34
N GLY A 7 12.93 11.27 25.10
CA GLY A 7 12.79 9.83 24.94
C GLY A 7 11.69 9.42 23.94
N PHE A 8 11.03 8.29 24.21
CA PHE A 8 9.94 7.75 23.35
C PHE A 8 8.74 8.71 23.25
N ALA A 9 8.40 9.42 24.32
CA ALA A 9 7.30 10.39 24.33
C ALA A 9 7.53 11.53 23.32
N GLY A 10 8.78 12.01 23.20
CA GLY A 10 9.14 13.04 22.24
C GLY A 10 8.90 12.65 20.78
N PHE A 11 9.19 11.38 20.42
CA PHE A 11 8.89 10.87 19.08
C PHE A 11 7.38 10.83 18.81
N VAL A 12 6.60 10.36 19.76
CA VAL A 12 5.13 10.30 19.65
C VAL A 12 4.55 11.69 19.48
N ILE A 13 4.96 12.65 20.31
CA ILE A 13 4.49 14.04 20.25
C ILE A 13 4.86 14.68 18.91
N THR A 14 6.10 14.49 18.45
CA THR A 14 6.56 15.04 17.17
C THR A 14 5.77 14.46 15.99
N TRP A 15 5.49 13.16 16.04
CA TRP A 15 4.69 12.49 15.01
C TRP A 15 3.24 13.02 14.97
N TYR A 16 2.59 13.18 16.14
CA TYR A 16 1.26 13.77 16.22
C TYR A 16 1.26 15.24 15.76
N ALA A 17 2.23 16.05 16.20
CA ALA A 17 2.35 17.44 15.80
C ALA A 17 2.53 17.57 14.28
N SER A 18 3.40 16.78 13.68
CA SER A 18 3.59 16.74 12.22
C SER A 18 2.30 16.35 11.48
N SER A 19 1.55 15.35 11.98
CA SER A 19 0.29 14.92 11.39
C SER A 19 -0.80 16.00 11.49
N LEU A 20 -0.88 16.71 12.62
CA LEU A 20 -1.81 17.82 12.80
C LEU A 20 -1.47 19.00 11.88
N VAL A 21 -0.20 19.37 11.79
CA VAL A 21 0.25 20.46 10.89
C VAL A 21 -0.05 20.09 9.44
N GLY A 22 0.29 18.87 9.02
CA GLY A 22 -0.02 18.39 7.67
C GLY A 22 -1.53 18.41 7.39
N GLY A 23 -2.34 17.88 8.30
CA GLY A 23 -3.80 17.85 8.17
C GLY A 23 -4.41 19.25 8.07
N THR A 24 -3.99 20.18 8.94
CA THR A 24 -4.48 21.56 8.90
C THR A 24 -4.06 22.29 7.64
N MET A 25 -2.85 22.08 7.14
CA MET A 25 -2.39 22.64 5.87
C MET A 25 -3.20 22.12 4.69
N TYR A 26 -3.49 20.83 4.62
CA TYR A 26 -4.35 20.25 3.57
C TYR A 26 -5.76 20.87 3.58
N TRP A 27 -6.37 21.00 4.76
CA TRP A 27 -7.66 21.65 4.91
C TRP A 27 -7.62 23.13 4.51
N TRP A 28 -6.57 23.84 4.87
CA TRP A 28 -6.41 25.25 4.51
C TRP A 28 -6.26 25.44 2.99
N PHE A 29 -5.42 24.65 2.33
CA PHE A 29 -5.28 24.68 0.88
C PHE A 29 -6.57 24.29 0.16
N ALA A 30 -7.26 23.24 0.62
CA ALA A 30 -8.55 22.83 0.06
C ALA A 30 -9.61 23.92 0.20
N ALA A 31 -9.70 24.55 1.37
CA ALA A 31 -10.64 25.65 1.61
C ALA A 31 -10.31 26.89 0.75
N ARG A 32 -9.02 27.20 0.57
CA ARG A 32 -8.57 28.28 -0.31
C ARG A 32 -8.94 28.02 -1.76
N GLU A 33 -8.71 26.79 -2.26
CA GLU A 33 -9.03 26.40 -3.63
C GLU A 33 -10.55 26.43 -3.88
N LEU A 34 -11.38 25.93 -2.94
CA LEU A 34 -12.83 25.99 -3.04
C LEU A 34 -13.36 27.42 -3.07
N ARG A 35 -12.75 28.32 -2.28
CA ARG A 35 -13.10 29.75 -2.30
C ARG A 35 -12.70 30.42 -3.63
N SER A 36 -11.53 30.09 -4.19
CA SER A 36 -11.07 30.64 -5.48
C SER A 36 -11.98 30.24 -6.64
N ARG A 37 -12.62 29.06 -6.54
CA ARG A 37 -13.58 28.54 -7.54
C ARG A 37 -15.04 28.92 -7.26
N ASN A 38 -15.32 29.77 -6.27
CA ASN A 38 -16.68 30.16 -5.86
C ASN A 38 -17.60 28.97 -5.52
N ILE A 39 -17.04 27.83 -5.08
CA ILE A 39 -17.82 26.66 -4.68
C ILE A 39 -18.23 26.84 -3.21
N HIS A 40 -19.39 27.44 -2.98
CA HIS A 40 -19.94 27.63 -1.65
C HIS A 40 -20.71 26.39 -1.20
N GLY A 41 -20.52 25.99 0.05
CA GLY A 41 -21.25 24.86 0.66
C GLY A 41 -20.67 23.47 0.46
N ALA A 42 -19.56 23.31 -0.31
CA ALA A 42 -18.89 22.01 -0.49
C ALA A 42 -18.31 21.43 0.81
N LEU A 43 -18.09 22.26 1.83
CA LEU A 43 -17.58 21.83 3.14
C LEU A 43 -18.71 21.40 4.11
N ARG A 44 -19.99 21.46 3.71
CA ARG A 44 -21.08 20.91 4.51
C ARG A 44 -21.19 19.41 4.22
N PRO A 45 -20.87 18.53 5.18
CA PRO A 45 -20.91 17.09 4.95
C PRO A 45 -22.36 16.60 4.84
N ARG A 46 -22.89 16.52 3.63
CA ARG A 46 -24.13 15.79 3.31
C ARG A 46 -23.83 14.30 3.04
N LEU A 47 -22.92 13.73 3.84
CA LEU A 47 -22.36 12.40 3.63
C LEU A 47 -23.44 11.31 3.52
N PHE A 48 -24.45 11.36 4.38
CA PHE A 48 -25.52 10.36 4.39
C PHE A 48 -26.49 10.51 3.22
N GLU A 49 -26.75 11.72 2.76
CA GLU A 49 -27.69 11.97 1.66
C GLU A 49 -27.05 11.57 0.32
N SER A 50 -25.76 11.82 0.13
CA SER A 50 -25.02 11.43 -1.06
C SER A 50 -24.80 9.92 -1.14
N ALA A 51 -24.48 9.24 -0.04
CA ALA A 51 -24.30 7.80 0.00
C ALA A 51 -25.60 7.02 -0.28
N ARG A 52 -26.76 7.58 0.10
CA ARG A 52 -28.07 6.99 -0.14
C ARG A 52 -28.51 7.06 -1.61
N ARG A 53 -27.96 8.01 -2.39
CA ARG A 53 -28.27 8.19 -3.82
C ARG A 53 -27.46 7.28 -4.74
N LEU A 54 -26.37 6.69 -4.24
CA LEU A 54 -25.49 5.81 -5.02
C LEU A 54 -25.83 4.36 -4.70
N GLU A 55 -26.54 3.72 -5.62
CA GLU A 55 -26.88 2.30 -5.52
C GLU A 55 -25.62 1.44 -5.43
N GLY A 56 -25.51 0.60 -4.39
CA GLY A 56 -24.33 -0.25 -4.18
C GLY A 56 -23.11 0.40 -3.53
N ALA A 57 -23.09 1.73 -3.32
CA ALA A 57 -21.96 2.43 -2.73
C ALA A 57 -21.57 1.87 -1.36
N TRP A 58 -22.55 1.53 -0.53
CA TRP A 58 -22.32 0.97 0.80
C TRP A 58 -21.64 -0.39 0.76
N ASN A 59 -22.10 -1.29 -0.11
CA ASN A 59 -21.47 -2.58 -0.34
C ASN A 59 -20.02 -2.45 -0.84
N PHE A 60 -19.79 -1.52 -1.76
CA PHE A 60 -18.45 -1.23 -2.27
C PHE A 60 -17.51 -0.74 -1.17
N VAL A 61 -17.94 0.26 -0.39
CA VAL A 61 -17.15 0.83 0.71
C VAL A 61 -16.81 -0.23 1.75
N TRP A 62 -17.80 -1.02 2.19
CA TRP A 62 -17.56 -2.07 3.18
C TRP A 62 -16.62 -3.17 2.66
N ALA A 63 -16.86 -3.69 1.47
CA ALA A 63 -16.02 -4.74 0.90
C ALA A 63 -14.57 -4.29 0.71
N THR A 64 -14.37 -3.06 0.22
CA THR A 64 -13.03 -2.52 -0.04
C THR A 64 -12.29 -2.22 1.27
N ASN A 65 -12.96 -1.56 2.22
CA ASN A 65 -12.33 -1.26 3.52
C ASN A 65 -12.01 -2.54 4.29
N PHE A 66 -12.90 -3.54 4.27
CA PHE A 66 -12.65 -4.80 4.96
C PHE A 66 -11.47 -5.55 4.34
N ALA A 67 -11.37 -5.58 3.01
CA ALA A 67 -10.23 -6.18 2.32
C ALA A 67 -8.90 -5.49 2.68
N HIS A 68 -8.88 -4.16 2.70
CA HIS A 68 -7.69 -3.41 3.11
C HIS A 68 -7.35 -3.58 4.60
N THR A 69 -8.36 -3.70 5.47
CA THR A 69 -8.16 -3.99 6.89
C THR A 69 -7.52 -5.36 7.10
N ILE A 70 -8.00 -6.40 6.41
CA ILE A 70 -7.41 -7.75 6.44
C ILE A 70 -5.96 -7.70 5.96
N TRP A 71 -5.70 -7.01 4.86
CA TRP A 71 -4.34 -6.87 4.32
C TRP A 71 -3.41 -6.16 5.31
N SER A 72 -3.85 -5.06 5.91
CA SER A 72 -3.08 -4.30 6.90
C SER A 72 -2.84 -5.10 8.17
N ALA A 73 -3.86 -5.81 8.68
CA ALA A 73 -3.75 -6.68 9.82
C ALA A 73 -2.73 -7.80 9.58
N ARG A 74 -2.79 -8.46 8.41
CA ARG A 74 -1.82 -9.48 8.02
C ARG A 74 -0.38 -8.95 8.10
N ASN A 75 -0.10 -7.78 7.52
CA ASN A 75 1.24 -7.19 7.52
C ASN A 75 1.75 -6.87 8.93
N SER A 76 0.86 -6.37 9.79
CA SER A 76 1.20 -6.07 11.18
C SER A 76 1.39 -7.34 12.02
N CYS A 77 0.48 -8.30 11.89
CA CYS A 77 0.54 -9.58 12.61
C CYS A 77 1.78 -10.39 12.23
N SER A 78 2.24 -10.34 10.99
CA SER A 78 3.44 -11.06 10.55
C SER A 78 4.67 -10.69 11.36
N THR A 79 4.90 -9.40 11.57
CA THR A 79 6.05 -8.94 12.38
C THR A 79 5.93 -9.36 13.84
N VAL A 80 4.70 -9.33 14.40
CA VAL A 80 4.45 -9.77 15.77
C VAL A 80 4.66 -11.28 15.90
N LEU A 81 4.14 -12.09 14.97
CA LEU A 81 4.33 -13.55 14.96
C LEU A 81 5.81 -13.92 14.91
N VAL A 82 6.58 -13.30 14.01
CA VAL A 82 8.04 -13.51 13.95
C VAL A 82 8.68 -13.14 15.28
N GLY A 83 8.25 -12.06 15.92
CA GLY A 83 8.78 -11.65 17.23
C GLY A 83 8.47 -12.62 18.36
N VAL A 84 7.27 -13.20 18.36
CA VAL A 84 6.85 -14.19 19.37
C VAL A 84 7.55 -15.54 19.19
N VAL A 85 7.68 -16.00 17.93
CA VAL A 85 8.22 -17.33 17.61
C VAL A 85 9.76 -17.34 17.59
N LEU A 86 10.38 -16.33 16.96
CA LEU A 86 11.82 -16.28 16.70
C LEU A 86 12.56 -15.22 17.53
N GLY A 87 11.82 -14.45 18.32
CA GLY A 87 12.37 -13.41 19.19
C GLY A 87 12.47 -12.03 18.55
N PRO A 88 12.73 -10.99 19.39
CA PRO A 88 12.70 -9.58 18.96
C PRO A 88 13.77 -9.23 17.93
N ALA A 89 14.93 -9.89 17.97
CA ALA A 89 16.00 -9.66 17.01
C ALA A 89 15.58 -10.08 15.59
N ALA A 90 14.94 -11.26 15.45
CA ALA A 90 14.40 -11.75 14.18
C ALA A 90 13.27 -10.85 13.66
N ALA A 91 12.39 -10.35 14.54
CA ALA A 91 11.36 -9.38 14.17
C ALA A 91 11.96 -8.09 13.62
N GLY A 92 13.07 -7.62 14.18
CA GLY A 92 13.80 -6.46 13.68
C GLY A 92 14.36 -6.68 12.27
N LEU A 93 15.01 -7.82 12.02
CA LEU A 93 15.50 -8.19 10.69
C LEU A 93 14.37 -8.33 9.66
N PHE A 94 13.29 -8.99 10.06
CA PHE A 94 12.09 -9.14 9.23
C PHE A 94 11.45 -7.79 8.90
N LYS A 95 11.37 -6.87 9.87
CA LYS A 95 10.82 -5.53 9.64
C LYS A 95 11.67 -4.72 8.64
N ILE A 96 12.99 -4.85 8.69
CA ILE A 96 13.88 -4.24 7.70
C ILE A 96 13.60 -4.82 6.32
N ALA A 97 13.52 -6.14 6.19
CA ALA A 97 13.21 -6.79 4.92
C ALA A 97 11.86 -6.35 4.35
N MET A 98 10.82 -6.28 5.20
CA MET A 98 9.50 -5.76 4.81
C MET A 98 9.54 -4.29 4.38
N THR A 99 10.35 -3.45 5.02
CA THR A 99 10.52 -2.05 4.61
C THR A 99 11.11 -1.94 3.20
N PHE A 100 12.09 -2.79 2.88
CA PHE A 100 12.62 -2.89 1.51
C PHE A 100 11.58 -3.41 0.53
N PHE A 101 10.81 -4.42 0.91
CA PHE A 101 9.71 -4.94 0.08
C PHE A 101 8.68 -3.85 -0.24
N ASP A 102 8.23 -3.09 0.75
CA ASP A 102 7.28 -2.00 0.58
C ASP A 102 7.86 -0.87 -0.29
N ALA A 103 9.11 -0.49 -0.07
CA ALA A 103 9.80 0.53 -0.86
C ALA A 103 9.92 0.11 -2.34
N THR A 104 10.30 -1.14 -2.60
CA THR A 104 10.41 -1.69 -3.96
C THR A 104 9.05 -1.86 -4.64
N GLY A 105 7.96 -2.04 -3.89
CA GLY A 105 6.58 -2.08 -4.39
C GLY A 105 6.00 -0.70 -4.76
N THR A 106 6.63 0.40 -4.35
CA THR A 106 6.12 1.76 -4.57
C THR A 106 5.86 2.10 -6.05
N PRO A 107 6.72 1.74 -7.04
CA PRO A 107 6.44 1.99 -8.44
C PRO A 107 5.13 1.35 -8.94
N ALA A 108 4.84 0.11 -8.51
CA ALA A 108 3.59 -0.56 -8.86
C ALA A 108 2.37 0.16 -8.24
N GLN A 109 2.48 0.68 -7.03
CA GLN A 109 1.41 1.46 -6.39
C GLN A 109 1.14 2.77 -7.13
N LEU A 110 2.18 3.46 -7.64
CA LEU A 110 2.04 4.66 -8.45
C LEU A 110 1.37 4.35 -9.78
N LEU A 111 1.76 3.26 -10.44
CA LEU A 111 1.11 2.77 -11.65
C LEU A 111 -0.36 2.42 -11.40
N ALA A 112 -0.68 1.76 -10.28
CA ALA A 112 -2.04 1.43 -9.91
C ALA A 112 -2.93 2.68 -9.73
N LYS A 113 -2.39 3.73 -9.11
CA LYS A 113 -3.11 5.02 -8.94
C LYS A 113 -3.42 5.70 -10.28
N SER A 114 -2.56 5.56 -11.28
CA SER A 114 -2.79 6.09 -12.62
C SER A 114 -3.68 5.16 -13.46
N PHE A 115 -3.54 3.87 -13.30
CA PHE A 115 -4.28 2.84 -14.04
C PHE A 115 -5.76 2.79 -13.66
N TYR A 116 -6.07 2.91 -12.36
CA TYR A 116 -7.44 2.77 -11.85
C TYR A 116 -8.44 3.74 -12.52
N PRO A 117 -8.22 5.06 -12.54
CA PRO A 117 -9.16 5.98 -13.19
C PRO A 117 -9.26 5.77 -14.70
N GLU A 118 -8.18 5.33 -15.36
CA GLU A 118 -8.18 5.09 -16.80
C GLU A 118 -9.02 3.86 -17.16
N VAL A 119 -8.85 2.78 -16.39
CA VAL A 119 -9.63 1.55 -16.60
C VAL A 119 -11.11 1.76 -16.31
N MET A 120 -11.45 2.58 -15.32
CA MET A 120 -12.85 2.88 -14.96
C MET A 120 -13.62 3.66 -16.04
N ARG A 121 -12.92 4.32 -16.97
CA ARG A 121 -13.54 5.02 -18.12
C ARG A 121 -13.86 4.10 -19.28
N LEU A 122 -13.34 2.88 -19.27
CA LEU A 122 -13.53 1.92 -20.36
C LEU A 122 -14.80 1.09 -20.14
N ASP A 123 -15.39 0.61 -21.24
CA ASP A 123 -16.54 -0.30 -21.16
C ASP A 123 -16.08 -1.67 -20.60
N PRO A 124 -16.65 -2.12 -19.46
CA PRO A 124 -16.31 -3.39 -18.82
C PRO A 124 -16.52 -4.63 -19.72
N ARG A 125 -17.41 -4.52 -20.72
CA ARG A 125 -17.74 -5.61 -21.64
C ARG A 125 -16.79 -5.71 -22.83
N SER A 126 -15.95 -4.70 -23.03
CA SER A 126 -14.96 -4.67 -24.12
C SER A 126 -13.68 -5.43 -23.73
N LYS A 127 -12.85 -5.76 -24.74
CA LYS A 127 -11.52 -6.36 -24.51
C LYS A 127 -10.47 -5.33 -24.10
N LYS A 128 -10.77 -4.03 -24.23
CA LYS A 128 -9.80 -2.94 -24.00
C LYS A 128 -9.26 -2.88 -22.56
N PRO A 129 -10.08 -2.98 -21.48
CA PRO A 129 -9.57 -2.98 -20.12
C PRO A 129 -8.58 -4.12 -19.84
N TRP A 130 -8.88 -5.31 -20.36
CA TRP A 130 -8.03 -6.49 -20.19
C TRP A 130 -6.70 -6.36 -20.93
N GLN A 131 -6.72 -5.81 -22.16
CA GLN A 131 -5.51 -5.53 -22.91
C GLN A 131 -4.65 -4.46 -22.24
N LEU A 132 -5.28 -3.40 -21.73
CA LEU A 132 -4.59 -2.37 -20.95
C LEU A 132 -4.00 -2.96 -19.68
N GLY A 133 -4.76 -3.78 -18.95
CA GLY A 133 -4.29 -4.48 -17.76
C GLY A 133 -3.08 -5.36 -18.04
N MET A 134 -3.11 -6.16 -19.12
CA MET A 134 -1.97 -7.02 -19.49
C MET A 134 -0.72 -6.20 -19.84
N LYS A 135 -0.86 -5.13 -20.62
CA LYS A 135 0.27 -4.24 -20.96
C LYS A 135 0.86 -3.59 -19.71
N SER A 136 0.00 -3.11 -18.81
CA SER A 136 0.42 -2.50 -17.55
C SER A 136 1.08 -3.50 -16.61
N ALA A 137 0.57 -4.75 -16.56
CA ALA A 137 1.18 -5.83 -15.78
C ALA A 137 2.59 -6.16 -16.29
N LEU A 138 2.76 -6.30 -17.61
CA LEU A 138 4.08 -6.58 -18.21
C LEU A 138 5.06 -5.42 -17.98
N LEU A 139 4.61 -4.17 -18.10
CA LEU A 139 5.42 -3.00 -17.81
C LEU A 139 5.86 -2.99 -16.33
N ALA A 140 4.91 -3.18 -15.40
CA ALA A 140 5.21 -3.25 -13.98
C ALA A 140 6.13 -4.43 -13.61
N GLY A 141 5.90 -5.58 -14.22
CA GLY A 141 6.77 -6.75 -14.06
C GLY A 141 8.20 -6.49 -14.55
N GLY A 142 8.35 -5.81 -15.71
CA GLY A 142 9.64 -5.37 -16.21
C GLY A 142 10.36 -4.41 -15.24
N ILE A 143 9.63 -3.43 -14.71
CA ILE A 143 10.15 -2.55 -13.66
C ILE A 143 10.55 -3.37 -12.42
N GLY A 144 9.72 -4.34 -12.03
CA GLY A 144 9.99 -5.25 -10.91
C GLY A 144 11.31 -6.01 -11.07
N ILE A 145 11.57 -6.52 -12.27
CA ILE A 145 12.84 -7.21 -12.57
C ILE A 145 14.02 -6.24 -12.43
N VAL A 146 13.91 -5.03 -12.98
CA VAL A 146 14.99 -4.01 -12.90
C VAL A 146 15.24 -3.63 -11.44
N VAL A 147 14.19 -3.43 -10.65
CA VAL A 147 14.29 -3.11 -9.21
C VAL A 147 14.92 -4.30 -8.44
N ALA A 148 14.49 -5.53 -8.73
CA ALA A 148 15.07 -6.73 -8.11
C ALA A 148 16.56 -6.84 -8.41
N LEU A 149 17.00 -6.64 -9.65
CA LEU A 149 18.41 -6.62 -10.03
C LEU A 149 19.18 -5.50 -9.30
N ALA A 150 18.61 -4.30 -9.21
CA ALA A 150 19.22 -3.21 -8.46
C ALA A 150 19.40 -3.57 -6.98
N VAL A 151 18.39 -4.19 -6.35
CA VAL A 151 18.48 -4.66 -4.96
C VAL A 151 19.54 -5.75 -4.78
N VAL A 152 19.69 -6.66 -5.74
CA VAL A 152 20.75 -7.67 -5.69
C VAL A 152 22.14 -7.02 -5.73
N ILE A 153 22.34 -5.99 -6.56
CA ILE A 153 23.64 -5.34 -6.72
C ILE A 153 23.95 -4.38 -5.56
N VAL A 154 22.98 -3.55 -5.18
CA VAL A 154 23.20 -2.43 -4.25
C VAL A 154 22.67 -2.73 -2.83
N GLY A 155 21.90 -3.79 -2.63
CA GLY A 155 21.22 -4.07 -1.37
C GLY A 155 22.17 -4.26 -0.18
N LYS A 156 23.25 -5.04 -0.33
CA LYS A 156 24.23 -5.22 0.75
C LYS A 156 24.88 -3.91 1.21
N PRO A 157 25.49 -3.11 0.30
CA PRO A 157 26.10 -1.83 0.70
C PRO A 157 25.05 -0.85 1.26
N LEU A 158 23.84 -0.86 0.73
CA LEU A 158 22.77 0.01 1.21
C LEU A 158 22.35 -0.35 2.66
N ILE A 159 22.17 -1.63 2.96
CA ILE A 159 21.83 -2.09 4.32
C ILE A 159 22.96 -1.75 5.29
N SER A 160 24.21 -1.99 4.91
CA SER A 160 25.36 -1.68 5.78
C SER A 160 25.49 -0.19 6.07
N LEU A 161 25.16 0.66 5.09
CA LEU A 161 25.23 2.12 5.21
C LEU A 161 24.09 2.70 6.06
N VAL A 162 22.86 2.22 5.84
CA VAL A 162 21.66 2.78 6.46
C VAL A 162 21.39 2.19 7.84
N PHE A 163 21.51 0.87 7.99
CA PHE A 163 21.18 0.14 9.22
C PHE A 163 22.40 -0.37 9.97
N GLY A 164 23.55 -0.43 9.31
CA GLY A 164 24.79 -0.95 9.87
C GLY A 164 25.03 -2.42 9.57
N VAL A 165 26.31 -2.84 9.70
CA VAL A 165 26.79 -4.20 9.39
C VAL A 165 26.05 -5.30 10.15
N LYS A 166 25.59 -5.01 11.36
CA LYS A 166 24.82 -5.91 12.23
C LYS A 166 23.54 -6.45 11.55
N TYR A 167 22.97 -5.71 10.61
CA TYR A 167 21.71 -6.04 9.95
C TYR A 167 21.86 -6.67 8.57
N LEU A 168 23.09 -7.07 8.19
CA LEU A 168 23.33 -7.71 6.88
C LEU A 168 22.57 -9.02 6.70
N GLN A 169 22.22 -9.73 7.78
CA GLN A 169 21.36 -10.91 7.71
C GLN A 169 19.97 -10.64 7.12
N ALA A 170 19.47 -9.40 7.22
CA ALA A 170 18.22 -9.03 6.56
C ALA A 170 18.28 -9.12 5.03
N TYR A 171 19.49 -9.06 4.45
CA TYR A 171 19.67 -9.18 3.00
C TYR A 171 19.25 -10.55 2.46
N ASP A 172 19.51 -11.61 3.19
CA ASP A 172 19.13 -12.97 2.79
C ASP A 172 17.60 -13.11 2.74
N LEU A 173 16.89 -12.51 3.70
CA LEU A 173 15.44 -12.43 3.69
C LEU A 173 14.93 -11.62 2.49
N ILE A 174 15.57 -10.48 2.19
CA ILE A 174 15.21 -9.63 1.04
C ILE A 174 15.38 -10.44 -0.26
N GLN A 175 16.44 -11.19 -0.43
CA GLN A 175 16.64 -12.00 -1.64
C GLN A 175 15.50 -13.01 -1.85
N ILE A 176 15.05 -13.69 -0.81
CA ILE A 176 13.90 -14.60 -0.87
C ILE A 176 12.64 -13.85 -1.30
N MET A 177 12.46 -12.61 -0.81
CA MET A 177 11.28 -11.80 -1.11
C MET A 177 11.29 -11.19 -2.52
N LEU A 178 12.43 -11.15 -3.25
CA LEU A 178 12.50 -10.56 -4.59
C LEU A 178 11.53 -11.23 -5.58
N GLY A 179 11.39 -12.55 -5.52
CA GLY A 179 10.41 -13.26 -6.34
C GLY A 179 8.97 -12.81 -6.08
N ALA A 180 8.62 -12.62 -4.81
CA ALA A 180 7.30 -12.12 -4.42
C ALA A 180 7.04 -10.68 -4.89
N ILE A 181 8.07 -9.83 -4.95
CA ILE A 181 7.98 -8.46 -5.49
C ILE A 181 7.58 -8.50 -6.96
N ILE A 182 8.25 -9.32 -7.78
CA ILE A 182 7.95 -9.42 -9.22
C ILE A 182 6.51 -9.92 -9.43
N VAL A 183 6.09 -10.96 -8.72
CA VAL A 183 4.72 -11.50 -8.78
C VAL A 183 3.70 -10.45 -8.35
N SER A 184 3.97 -9.72 -7.28
CA SER A 184 3.10 -8.63 -6.80
C SER A 184 2.96 -7.52 -7.84
N MET A 185 4.06 -7.14 -8.50
CA MET A 185 4.03 -6.13 -9.55
C MET A 185 3.29 -6.58 -10.81
N LEU A 186 3.38 -7.85 -11.18
CA LEU A 186 2.57 -8.42 -12.27
C LEU A 186 1.07 -8.45 -11.92
N GLY A 187 0.77 -8.64 -10.64
CA GLY A 187 -0.61 -8.77 -10.14
C GLY A 187 -1.37 -7.46 -9.93
N PHE A 188 -0.72 -6.29 -9.92
CA PHE A 188 -1.36 -5.04 -9.51
C PHE A 188 -2.63 -4.65 -10.30
N PRO A 189 -2.79 -4.93 -11.63
CA PRO A 189 -3.99 -4.53 -12.33
C PRO A 189 -5.23 -5.34 -11.97
N GLN A 190 -5.05 -6.52 -11.37
CA GLN A 190 -6.13 -7.47 -11.09
C GLN A 190 -7.18 -6.88 -10.15
N GLU A 191 -6.76 -6.15 -9.11
CA GLU A 191 -7.67 -5.46 -8.20
C GLU A 191 -8.58 -4.49 -8.95
N SER A 192 -7.98 -3.59 -9.73
CA SER A 192 -8.72 -2.58 -10.50
C SER A 192 -9.70 -3.20 -11.50
N LEU A 193 -9.29 -4.29 -12.18
CA LEU A 193 -10.13 -5.02 -13.15
C LEU A 193 -11.31 -5.73 -12.47
N LEU A 194 -11.09 -6.33 -11.31
CA LEU A 194 -12.16 -6.96 -10.52
C LEU A 194 -13.17 -5.93 -10.02
N LEU A 195 -12.68 -4.79 -9.50
CA LEU A 195 -13.54 -3.71 -9.00
C LEU A 195 -14.36 -3.09 -10.14
N MET A 196 -13.74 -2.82 -11.31
CA MET A 196 -14.43 -2.34 -12.50
C MET A 196 -15.53 -3.29 -12.96
N SER A 197 -15.29 -4.59 -12.87
CA SER A 197 -16.25 -5.64 -13.26
C SER A 197 -17.37 -5.83 -12.25
N GLY A 198 -17.45 -5.03 -11.17
CA GLY A 198 -18.43 -5.18 -10.09
C GLY A 198 -18.22 -6.42 -9.22
N LYS A 199 -17.07 -7.09 -9.33
CA LYS A 199 -16.76 -8.32 -8.62
C LYS A 199 -16.02 -8.08 -7.29
N GLN A 200 -16.42 -7.07 -6.53
CA GLN A 200 -15.79 -6.72 -5.24
C GLN A 200 -15.82 -7.86 -4.22
N ARG A 201 -16.86 -8.73 -4.27
CA ARG A 201 -16.90 -9.93 -3.40
C ARG A 201 -15.81 -10.93 -3.77
N ALA A 202 -15.53 -11.13 -5.06
CA ALA A 202 -14.45 -12.00 -5.51
C ALA A 202 -13.07 -11.46 -5.09
N PHE A 203 -12.88 -10.15 -5.14
CA PHE A 203 -11.69 -9.49 -4.60
C PHE A 203 -11.54 -9.76 -3.10
N LEU A 204 -12.60 -9.54 -2.32
CA LEU A 204 -12.60 -9.79 -0.87
C LEU A 204 -12.29 -11.27 -0.55
N THR A 205 -12.94 -12.22 -1.23
CA THR A 205 -12.70 -13.65 -0.99
C THR A 205 -11.27 -14.05 -1.33
N ALA A 206 -10.72 -13.58 -2.44
CA ALA A 206 -9.33 -13.85 -2.81
C ALA A 206 -8.35 -13.29 -1.77
N GLN A 207 -8.57 -12.07 -1.29
CA GLN A 207 -7.74 -11.43 -0.27
C GLN A 207 -7.82 -12.17 1.08
N THR A 208 -9.01 -12.64 1.45
CA THR A 208 -9.21 -13.39 2.70
C THR A 208 -8.54 -14.76 2.62
N LEU A 209 -8.72 -15.49 1.51
CA LEU A 209 -8.09 -16.81 1.30
C LEU A 209 -6.56 -16.70 1.29
N ALA A 210 -6.00 -15.70 0.60
CA ALA A 210 -4.57 -15.44 0.59
C ALA A 210 -4.04 -15.12 2.01
N SER A 211 -4.81 -14.38 2.81
CA SER A 211 -4.43 -14.03 4.18
C SER A 211 -4.49 -15.23 5.12
N ILE A 212 -5.49 -16.10 4.97
CA ILE A 212 -5.59 -17.35 5.74
C ILE A 212 -4.42 -18.29 5.37
N ALA A 213 -4.17 -18.49 4.07
CA ALA A 213 -3.05 -19.32 3.62
C ALA A 213 -1.72 -18.82 4.17
N TYR A 214 -1.52 -17.51 4.21
CA TYR A 214 -0.30 -16.90 4.77
C TYR A 214 -0.12 -17.13 6.28
N ILE A 215 -1.21 -17.22 7.05
CA ILE A 215 -1.14 -17.44 8.52
C ILE A 215 -0.94 -18.92 8.86
N VAL A 216 -1.46 -19.82 8.00
CA VAL A 216 -1.42 -21.26 8.23
C VAL A 216 -0.10 -21.90 7.78
N LEU A 217 0.58 -21.32 6.78
CA LEU A 217 1.87 -21.76 6.26
C LEU A 217 3.03 -21.17 7.04
#